data_131b425a782f77d0a60407c447086bf2
#
_entry.id   131b425a782f77d0a60407c447086bf2
#
_cell.length_a   1.000
_cell.length_b   1.000
_cell.length_c   1.000
_cell.angle_alpha   90.00
_cell.angle_beta   90.00
_cell.angle_gamma   90.00
#
_symmetry.space_group_name_H-M   'P 1'
#
loop_
_entity.id
_entity.type
_entity.pdbx_description
1 polymer ?
#
loop_
_entity_poly.entity_id
_entity_poly.type
_entity_poly.pdbx_seq_one_letter_code
_entity_poly.pdbx_strand_id
1 'polypeptide(L)'
;NKRFDTDGNIAKTGRINKIILDQALDNFFNNENYDNQSKNKNKSFDTKDFNFSFIRGLSIEDGAATLTEFSAQIIKDIIDSKLNTYNKAKVYLCGGGRKNKFLIDSVREKNQNIKQIDELGIDGDYVESQAFAYIAIRSFLELEITFPETTGCKIPCSGGVLTNNY
;
A
#
# COMPACT_ATOMS: atom_id res chain seq x y z
N ASN A 1 20.44 -12.77 10.73
CA ASN A 1 19.32 -11.83 10.87
C ASN A 1 19.03 -11.18 9.52
N LYS A 2 17.92 -11.57 8.89
CA LYS A 2 17.42 -10.88 7.67
C LYS A 2 16.56 -9.69 8.11
N ARG A 3 16.70 -8.55 7.43
CA ARG A 3 15.92 -7.34 7.74
C ARG A 3 14.50 -7.39 7.19
N PHE A 4 14.25 -8.20 6.18
CA PHE A 4 12.96 -8.40 5.52
C PHE A 4 12.92 -9.75 4.81
N ASP A 5 11.74 -10.18 4.42
CA ASP A 5 11.52 -11.41 3.64
C ASP A 5 11.83 -11.16 2.16
N THR A 6 13.05 -11.48 1.75
CA THR A 6 13.50 -11.31 0.36
C THR A 6 12.65 -12.18 -0.57
N ASP A 7 11.99 -11.56 -1.55
CA ASP A 7 11.14 -12.20 -2.56
C ASP A 7 9.96 -13.01 -2.00
N GLY A 8 9.63 -12.85 -0.71
CA GLY A 8 8.59 -13.63 -0.03
C GLY A 8 8.98 -15.07 0.24
N ASN A 9 10.28 -15.38 0.31
CA ASN A 9 10.76 -16.76 0.44
C ASN A 9 10.41 -17.40 1.79
N ILE A 10 10.30 -16.62 2.86
CA ILE A 10 9.86 -17.12 4.17
C ILE A 10 8.36 -17.39 4.13
N ALA A 11 7.57 -16.41 3.68
CA ALA A 11 6.12 -16.54 3.56
C ALA A 11 5.72 -17.74 2.69
N LYS A 12 6.42 -17.97 1.58
CA LYS A 12 6.17 -19.09 0.66
C LYS A 12 6.31 -20.48 1.32
N THR A 13 7.11 -20.62 2.37
CA THR A 13 7.30 -21.89 3.08
C THR A 13 6.32 -22.10 4.21
N GLY A 14 5.60 -21.04 4.62
CA GLY A 14 4.60 -21.08 5.67
C GLY A 14 3.21 -21.45 5.17
N ARG A 15 2.32 -21.68 6.14
CA ARG A 15 0.89 -21.90 5.90
C ARG A 15 0.09 -20.73 6.41
N ILE A 16 -0.81 -20.22 5.60
CA ILE A 16 -1.76 -19.17 6.00
C ILE A 16 -2.70 -19.75 7.05
N ASN A 17 -2.72 -19.14 8.24
CA ASN A 17 -3.71 -19.48 9.26
C ASN A 17 -5.00 -18.71 8.98
N LYS A 18 -5.96 -19.38 8.35
CA LYS A 18 -7.21 -18.77 7.90
C LYS A 18 -8.02 -18.18 9.04
N ILE A 19 -8.11 -18.84 10.18
CA ILE A 19 -8.91 -18.37 11.33
C ILE A 19 -8.34 -17.04 11.84
N ILE A 20 -7.04 -16.99 12.03
CA ILE A 20 -6.35 -15.77 12.49
C ILE A 20 -6.44 -14.66 11.43
N LEU A 21 -6.29 -15.00 10.15
CA LEU A 21 -6.40 -14.07 9.05
C LEU A 21 -7.80 -13.44 8.99
N ASP A 22 -8.85 -14.26 8.99
CA ASP A 22 -10.24 -13.80 8.90
C ASP A 22 -10.56 -12.87 10.08
N GLN A 23 -10.17 -13.24 11.29
CA GLN A 23 -10.35 -12.43 12.48
C GLN A 23 -9.59 -11.09 12.42
N ALA A 24 -8.37 -11.10 11.86
CA ALA A 24 -7.57 -9.89 11.69
C ALA A 24 -8.17 -8.95 10.63
N LEU A 25 -8.69 -9.49 9.54
CA LEU A 25 -9.38 -8.72 8.50
C LEU A 25 -10.70 -8.14 9.03
N ASP A 26 -11.50 -8.93 9.75
CA ASP A 26 -12.73 -8.45 10.38
C ASP A 26 -12.44 -7.29 11.34
N ASN A 27 -11.43 -7.42 12.18
CA ASN A 27 -11.00 -6.36 13.09
C ASN A 27 -10.51 -5.11 12.35
N PHE A 28 -9.81 -5.28 11.22
CA PHE A 28 -9.32 -4.17 10.42
C PHE A 28 -10.45 -3.43 9.71
N PHE A 29 -11.36 -4.16 9.05
CA PHE A 29 -12.44 -3.57 8.28
C PHE A 29 -13.57 -3.00 9.15
N ASN A 30 -13.80 -3.55 10.34
CA ASN A 30 -14.80 -3.05 11.31
C ASN A 30 -14.25 -1.98 12.25
N ASN A 31 -13.01 -1.54 12.10
CA ASN A 31 -12.46 -0.46 12.88
C ASN A 31 -13.09 0.88 12.47
N GLU A 32 -13.48 1.72 13.45
CA GLU A 32 -14.06 3.05 13.22
C GLU A 32 -13.17 3.93 12.33
N ASN A 33 -11.84 3.76 12.40
CA ASN A 33 -10.90 4.46 11.53
C ASN A 33 -11.06 4.03 10.06
N TYR A 34 -11.34 2.74 9.80
CA TYR A 34 -11.62 2.25 8.46
C TYR A 34 -12.94 2.82 7.92
N ASP A 35 -13.99 2.79 8.73
CA ASP A 35 -15.32 3.31 8.38
C ASP A 35 -15.30 4.83 8.12
N ASN A 36 -14.60 5.60 8.93
CA ASN A 36 -14.45 7.04 8.73
C ASN A 36 -13.63 7.36 7.48
N GLN A 37 -12.64 6.55 7.14
CA GLN A 37 -11.87 6.69 5.90
C GLN A 37 -12.61 6.15 4.68
N SER A 38 -13.49 5.15 4.83
CA SER A 38 -14.30 4.61 3.72
C SER A 38 -15.34 5.60 3.21
N LYS A 39 -15.83 6.49 4.06
CA LYS A 39 -16.69 7.63 3.68
C LYS A 39 -15.94 8.71 2.91
N ASN A 40 -14.62 8.83 3.10
CA ASN A 40 -13.74 9.67 2.30
C ASN A 40 -13.15 8.82 1.15
N LYS A 41 -13.39 9.23 -0.08
CA LYS A 41 -12.98 8.51 -1.32
C LYS A 41 -11.48 8.20 -1.44
N ASN A 42 -10.63 8.79 -0.59
CA ASN A 42 -9.18 8.63 -0.60
C ASN A 42 -8.73 8.04 0.72
N LYS A 43 -8.53 6.72 0.75
CA LYS A 43 -7.97 6.00 1.91
C LYS A 43 -6.45 6.15 1.90
N SER A 44 -5.88 6.58 3.02
CA SER A 44 -4.45 6.57 3.27
C SER A 44 -4.20 5.92 4.63
N PHE A 45 -3.34 4.92 4.67
CA PHE A 45 -2.98 4.21 5.89
C PHE A 45 -1.50 4.43 6.19
N ASP A 46 -1.19 4.64 7.46
CA ASP A 46 0.17 4.66 7.99
C ASP A 46 0.44 3.35 8.77
N THR A 47 1.67 3.06 9.07
CA THR A 47 2.09 1.88 9.85
C THR A 47 1.37 1.77 11.21
N LYS A 48 0.94 2.89 11.78
CA LYS A 48 0.17 2.96 13.03
C LYS A 48 -1.26 2.42 12.94
N ASP A 49 -1.80 2.38 11.74
CA ASP A 49 -3.16 1.89 11.49
C ASP A 49 -3.23 0.36 11.49
N PHE A 50 -2.07 -0.31 11.51
CA PHE A 50 -1.97 -1.76 11.47
C PHE A 50 -1.56 -2.34 12.81
N ASN A 51 -2.34 -3.28 13.31
CA ASN A 51 -2.00 -4.07 14.49
C ASN A 51 -1.56 -5.48 14.05
N PHE A 52 -0.28 -5.78 14.18
CA PHE A 52 0.31 -7.06 13.78
C PHE A 52 0.38 -8.08 14.93
N SER A 53 -0.28 -7.83 16.07
CA SER A 53 -0.24 -8.74 17.22
C SER A 53 -0.89 -10.10 16.94
N PHE A 54 -1.74 -10.20 15.94
CA PHE A 54 -2.43 -11.43 15.56
C PHE A 54 -1.51 -12.57 15.11
N ILE A 55 -0.29 -12.26 14.63
CA ILE A 55 0.69 -13.28 14.23
C ILE A 55 1.51 -13.83 15.41
N ARG A 56 1.35 -13.28 16.62
CA ARG A 56 2.08 -13.76 17.80
C ARG A 56 1.71 -15.21 18.09
N GLY A 57 2.73 -16.04 18.33
CA GLY A 57 2.54 -17.47 18.60
C GLY A 57 2.53 -18.38 17.36
N LEU A 58 2.53 -17.81 16.16
CA LEU A 58 2.79 -18.56 14.92
C LEU A 58 4.31 -18.78 14.74
N SER A 59 4.66 -19.80 13.94
CA SER A 59 6.04 -19.91 13.44
C SER A 59 6.41 -18.69 12.59
N ILE A 60 7.69 -18.47 12.34
CA ILE A 60 8.14 -17.36 11.51
C ILE A 60 7.55 -17.48 10.09
N GLU A 61 7.53 -18.70 9.56
CA GLU A 61 7.01 -18.99 8.23
C GLU A 61 5.51 -18.79 8.14
N ASP A 62 4.75 -19.35 9.08
CA ASP A 62 3.29 -19.21 9.11
C ASP A 62 2.85 -17.77 9.41
N GLY A 63 3.57 -17.10 10.30
CA GLY A 63 3.38 -15.68 10.59
C GLY A 63 3.64 -14.81 9.36
N ALA A 64 4.74 -15.05 8.64
CA ALA A 64 5.06 -14.35 7.40
C ALA A 64 4.01 -14.60 6.32
N ALA A 65 3.57 -15.85 6.13
CA ALA A 65 2.54 -16.22 5.16
C ALA A 65 1.20 -15.53 5.48
N THR A 66 0.77 -15.61 6.75
CA THR A 66 -0.52 -15.02 7.20
C THR A 66 -0.50 -13.49 7.11
N LEU A 67 0.61 -12.84 7.49
CA LEU A 67 0.76 -11.39 7.39
C LEU A 67 0.80 -10.90 5.94
N THR A 68 1.48 -11.64 5.06
CA THR A 68 1.53 -11.29 3.64
C THR A 68 0.15 -11.40 3.00
N GLU A 69 -0.60 -12.45 3.32
CA GLU A 69 -1.98 -12.60 2.83
C GLU A 69 -2.90 -11.52 3.39
N PHE A 70 -2.78 -11.16 4.67
CA PHE A 70 -3.49 -10.02 5.26
C PHE A 70 -3.25 -8.72 4.47
N SER A 71 -1.98 -8.43 4.17
CA SER A 71 -1.63 -7.25 3.35
C SER A 71 -2.21 -7.34 1.94
N ALA A 72 -2.16 -8.52 1.31
CA ALA A 72 -2.70 -8.74 -0.02
C ALA A 72 -4.22 -8.53 -0.06
N GLN A 73 -4.98 -9.00 0.94
CA GLN A 73 -6.43 -8.83 0.99
C GLN A 73 -6.83 -7.36 1.11
N ILE A 74 -6.13 -6.58 1.94
CA ILE A 74 -6.37 -5.14 2.06
C ILE A 74 -6.09 -4.41 0.74
N ILE A 75 -4.98 -4.75 0.08
CA ILE A 75 -4.63 -4.17 -1.24
C ILE A 75 -5.71 -4.53 -2.27
N LYS A 76 -6.16 -5.79 -2.30
CA LYS A 76 -7.25 -6.25 -3.19
C LYS A 76 -8.53 -5.45 -2.96
N ASP A 77 -8.96 -5.26 -1.72
CA ASP A 77 -10.16 -4.49 -1.38
C ASP A 77 -10.08 -3.05 -1.90
N ILE A 78 -8.93 -2.40 -1.71
CA ILE A 78 -8.71 -1.03 -2.22
C ILE A 78 -8.75 -1.00 -3.75
N ILE A 79 -8.08 -1.93 -4.42
CA ILE A 79 -8.06 -2.02 -5.88
C ILE A 79 -9.48 -2.23 -6.41
N ASP A 80 -10.21 -3.19 -5.87
CA ASP A 80 -11.57 -3.53 -6.29
C ASP A 80 -12.51 -2.34 -6.09
N SER A 81 -12.42 -1.63 -4.97
CA SER A 81 -13.21 -0.44 -4.72
C SER A 81 -12.95 0.67 -5.74
N LYS A 82 -11.70 0.84 -6.19
CA LYS A 82 -11.33 1.83 -7.20
C LYS A 82 -11.71 1.39 -8.62
N LEU A 83 -11.51 0.13 -8.97
CA LEU A 83 -11.89 -0.41 -10.28
C LEU A 83 -13.40 -0.40 -10.49
N ASN A 84 -14.19 -0.65 -9.46
CA ASN A 84 -15.66 -0.49 -9.51
C ASN A 84 -16.08 0.95 -9.82
N THR A 85 -15.29 1.93 -9.42
CA THR A 85 -15.54 3.35 -9.70
C THR A 85 -15.03 3.75 -11.09
N TYR A 86 -13.94 3.15 -11.56
CA TYR A 86 -13.23 3.50 -12.79
C TYR A 86 -13.07 2.28 -13.71
N ASN A 87 -14.11 1.91 -14.43
CA ASN A 87 -14.18 0.69 -15.27
C ASN A 87 -13.02 0.43 -16.26
N LYS A 88 -12.20 1.43 -16.54
CA LYS A 88 -11.06 1.33 -17.49
C LYS A 88 -9.71 1.63 -16.81
N ALA A 89 -9.67 1.73 -15.50
CA ALA A 89 -8.42 2.00 -14.80
C ALA A 89 -7.45 0.83 -14.93
N LYS A 90 -6.18 1.15 -15.12
CA LYS A 90 -5.08 0.19 -15.07
C LYS A 90 -4.37 0.36 -13.74
N VAL A 91 -3.97 -0.73 -13.11
CA VAL A 91 -3.25 -0.71 -11.84
C VAL A 91 -1.79 -1.07 -12.08
N TYR A 92 -0.90 -0.19 -11.66
CA TYR A 92 0.53 -0.41 -11.71
C TYR A 92 1.12 -0.40 -10.31
N LEU A 93 1.92 -1.44 -10.02
CA LEU A 93 2.60 -1.59 -8.73
C LEU A 93 3.98 -0.96 -8.80
N CYS A 94 4.33 -0.17 -7.79
CA CYS A 94 5.66 0.40 -7.58
C CYS A 94 6.12 0.20 -6.14
N GLY A 95 7.34 0.59 -5.84
CA GLY A 95 7.94 0.43 -4.52
C GLY A 95 8.48 -0.99 -4.25
N GLY A 96 9.16 -1.16 -3.12
CA GLY A 96 9.89 -2.40 -2.79
C GLY A 96 9.00 -3.63 -2.65
N GLY A 97 7.74 -3.47 -2.24
CA GLY A 97 6.78 -4.56 -2.08
C GLY A 97 6.51 -5.34 -3.38
N ARG A 98 6.65 -4.69 -4.54
CA ARG A 98 6.48 -5.34 -5.86
C ARG A 98 7.48 -6.48 -6.13
N LYS A 99 8.59 -6.51 -5.40
CA LYS A 99 9.62 -7.57 -5.49
C LYS A 99 9.25 -8.83 -4.69
N ASN A 100 8.32 -8.73 -3.75
CA ASN A 100 7.84 -9.87 -2.99
C ASN A 100 6.86 -10.68 -3.86
N LYS A 101 7.37 -11.77 -4.46
CA LYS A 101 6.58 -12.61 -5.36
C LYS A 101 5.34 -13.20 -4.69
N PHE A 102 5.45 -13.64 -3.45
CA PHE A 102 4.33 -14.22 -2.72
C PHE A 102 3.21 -13.20 -2.53
N LEU A 103 3.54 -11.96 -2.19
CA LEU A 103 2.58 -10.84 -2.10
C LEU A 103 1.92 -10.56 -3.45
N ILE A 104 2.73 -10.44 -4.50
CA ILE A 104 2.23 -10.09 -5.84
C ILE A 104 1.34 -11.17 -6.43
N ASP A 105 1.72 -12.44 -6.25
CA ASP A 105 0.91 -13.57 -6.70
C ASP A 105 -0.45 -13.58 -5.98
N SER A 106 -0.47 -13.34 -4.66
CA SER A 106 -1.70 -13.22 -3.91
C SER A 106 -2.56 -12.03 -4.36
N VAL A 107 -1.97 -10.86 -4.58
CA VAL A 107 -2.69 -9.67 -5.06
C VAL A 107 -3.28 -9.89 -6.45
N ARG A 108 -2.58 -10.60 -7.33
CA ARG A 108 -3.00 -10.87 -8.72
C ARG A 108 -4.03 -12.00 -8.87
N GLU A 109 -4.24 -12.82 -7.85
CA GLU A 109 -5.04 -14.04 -7.92
C GLU A 109 -6.41 -13.85 -8.60
N LYS A 110 -7.06 -12.70 -8.37
CA LYS A 110 -8.37 -12.37 -8.96
C LYS A 110 -8.31 -11.34 -10.09
N ASN A 111 -7.19 -10.65 -10.27
CA ASN A 111 -7.09 -9.54 -11.23
C ASN A 111 -5.75 -9.55 -11.96
N GLN A 112 -5.76 -10.13 -13.18
CA GLN A 112 -4.58 -10.21 -14.03
C GLN A 112 -4.19 -8.87 -14.69
N ASN A 113 -5.01 -7.83 -14.57
CA ASN A 113 -4.72 -6.49 -15.12
C ASN A 113 -3.78 -5.65 -14.24
N ILE A 114 -3.29 -6.22 -13.14
CA ILE A 114 -2.31 -5.58 -12.26
C ILE A 114 -0.91 -5.82 -12.83
N LYS A 115 -0.22 -4.75 -13.15
CA LYS A 115 1.10 -4.76 -13.80
C LYS A 115 2.15 -4.12 -12.91
N GLN A 116 3.43 -4.36 -13.19
CA GLN A 116 4.51 -3.59 -12.59
C GLN A 116 4.76 -2.33 -13.42
N ILE A 117 5.07 -1.22 -12.74
CA ILE A 117 5.32 0.06 -13.43
C ILE A 117 6.56 -0.01 -14.31
N ASP A 118 7.46 -0.92 -13.99
CA ASP A 118 8.66 -1.22 -14.77
C ASP A 118 8.32 -1.61 -16.22
N GLU A 119 7.11 -2.15 -16.49
CA GLU A 119 6.61 -2.45 -17.83
C GLU A 119 6.39 -1.19 -18.70
N LEU A 120 6.30 -0.02 -18.06
CA LEU A 120 6.22 1.28 -18.74
C LEU A 120 7.60 1.93 -18.93
N GLY A 121 8.69 1.24 -18.60
CA GLY A 121 10.06 1.80 -18.63
C GLY A 121 10.35 2.74 -17.46
N ILE A 122 9.54 2.73 -16.41
CA ILE A 122 9.73 3.53 -15.19
C ILE A 122 10.29 2.60 -14.11
N ASP A 123 11.43 2.96 -13.52
CA ASP A 123 11.99 2.19 -12.41
C ASP A 123 11.12 2.35 -11.15
N GLY A 124 10.45 1.26 -10.77
CA GLY A 124 9.52 1.24 -9.65
C GLY A 124 10.16 1.47 -8.28
N ASP A 125 11.49 1.38 -8.15
CA ASP A 125 12.19 1.68 -6.88
C ASP A 125 12.29 3.19 -6.63
N TYR A 126 12.23 4.01 -7.67
CA TYR A 126 12.42 5.45 -7.57
C TYR A 126 11.15 6.28 -7.73
N VAL A 127 9.99 5.66 -7.94
CA VAL A 127 8.73 6.39 -8.15
C VAL A 127 8.42 7.33 -6.99
N GLU A 128 8.59 6.86 -5.75
CA GLU A 128 8.32 7.67 -4.56
C GLU A 128 9.32 8.82 -4.43
N SER A 129 10.61 8.58 -4.59
CA SER A 129 11.64 9.63 -4.52
C SER A 129 11.49 10.66 -5.64
N GLN A 130 11.10 10.24 -6.84
CA GLN A 130 10.78 11.15 -7.95
C GLN A 130 9.55 12.01 -7.64
N ALA A 131 8.50 11.42 -7.04
CA ALA A 131 7.32 12.16 -6.61
C ALA A 131 7.67 13.21 -5.56
N PHE A 132 8.46 12.86 -4.55
CA PHE A 132 8.92 13.82 -3.54
C PHE A 132 9.80 14.92 -4.13
N ALA A 133 10.72 14.59 -5.04
CA ALA A 133 11.54 15.58 -5.74
C ALA A 133 10.67 16.56 -6.54
N TYR A 134 9.66 16.05 -7.24
CA TYR A 134 8.71 16.88 -7.98
C TYR A 134 7.91 17.81 -7.05
N ILE A 135 7.41 17.29 -5.94
CA ILE A 135 6.66 18.06 -4.93
C ILE A 135 7.57 19.14 -4.31
N ALA A 136 8.84 18.80 -4.01
CA ALA A 136 9.80 19.75 -3.45
C ALA A 136 10.07 20.92 -4.40
N ILE A 137 10.25 20.65 -5.70
CA ILE A 137 10.43 21.70 -6.72
C ILE A 137 9.17 22.58 -6.81
N ARG A 138 7.99 22.00 -6.83
CA ARG A 138 6.72 22.77 -6.84
C ARG A 138 6.59 23.63 -5.60
N SER A 139 6.90 23.08 -4.42
CA SER A 139 6.90 23.83 -3.15
C SER A 139 7.87 25.01 -3.19
N PHE A 140 9.11 24.80 -3.70
CA PHE A 140 10.10 25.86 -3.86
C PHE A 140 9.63 26.99 -4.80
N LEU A 141 8.87 26.63 -5.83
CA LEU A 141 8.29 27.57 -6.80
C LEU A 141 6.92 28.15 -6.36
N GLU A 142 6.51 27.89 -5.12
CA GLU A 142 5.21 28.31 -4.55
C GLU A 142 3.99 27.83 -5.37
N LEU A 143 4.14 26.73 -6.11
CA LEU A 143 3.08 26.10 -6.87
C LEU A 143 2.28 25.14 -5.98
N GLU A 144 1.03 24.85 -6.36
CA GLU A 144 0.20 23.91 -5.64
C GLU A 144 0.82 22.49 -5.67
N ILE A 145 0.88 21.85 -4.51
CA ILE A 145 1.41 20.49 -4.31
C ILE A 145 0.31 19.48 -3.97
N THR A 146 -0.89 19.95 -3.69
CA THR A 146 -2.03 19.10 -3.36
C THR A 146 -3.32 19.65 -3.95
N PHE A 147 -4.24 18.76 -4.28
CA PHE A 147 -5.50 19.04 -4.97
C PHE A 147 -6.65 18.26 -4.34
N PRO A 148 -7.92 18.76 -4.45
CA PRO A 148 -9.09 18.09 -3.88
C PRO A 148 -9.21 16.61 -4.32
N GLU A 149 -8.90 16.32 -5.56
CA GLU A 149 -9.02 14.98 -6.15
C GLU A 149 -7.95 14.01 -5.65
N THR A 150 -6.82 14.52 -5.13
CA THR A 150 -5.70 13.67 -4.67
C THR A 150 -5.68 13.49 -3.16
N THR A 151 -5.81 14.55 -2.40
CA THR A 151 -5.69 14.52 -0.94
C THR A 151 -6.96 14.89 -0.19
N GLY A 152 -8.03 15.29 -0.92
CA GLY A 152 -9.29 15.73 -0.32
C GLY A 152 -9.21 17.11 0.35
N CYS A 153 -8.18 17.91 0.06
CA CYS A 153 -8.13 19.32 0.51
C CYS A 153 -9.27 20.12 -0.11
N LYS A 154 -9.70 21.21 0.57
CA LYS A 154 -10.84 22.01 0.11
C LYS A 154 -10.53 22.76 -1.19
N ILE A 155 -9.32 23.26 -1.31
CA ILE A 155 -8.81 24.00 -2.49
C ILE A 155 -7.37 23.55 -2.75
N PRO A 156 -6.86 23.65 -4.00
CA PRO A 156 -5.45 23.44 -4.26
C PRO A 156 -4.60 24.35 -3.37
N CYS A 157 -3.53 23.80 -2.79
CA CYS A 157 -2.64 24.59 -1.93
C CYS A 157 -1.18 24.19 -2.11
N SER A 158 -0.31 25.16 -1.95
CA SER A 158 1.12 24.99 -1.78
C SER A 158 1.44 24.55 -0.34
N GLY A 159 2.68 24.19 -0.07
CA GLY A 159 3.12 23.81 1.27
C GLY A 159 4.61 23.49 1.27
N GLY A 160 5.09 23.14 2.46
CA GLY A 160 6.51 22.90 2.69
C GLY A 160 7.20 24.14 3.28
N VAL A 161 8.29 23.87 3.98
CA VAL A 161 9.16 24.93 4.56
C VAL A 161 10.58 24.68 4.09
N LEU A 162 11.18 25.70 3.50
CA LEU A 162 12.58 25.65 3.14
C LEU A 162 13.43 25.80 4.43
N THR A 163 14.19 24.75 4.75
CA THR A 163 15.14 24.79 5.86
C THR A 163 16.55 24.90 5.31
N ASN A 164 17.29 25.93 5.72
CA ASN A 164 18.72 26.02 5.44
C ASN A 164 19.46 25.10 6.41
N ASN A 165 20.13 24.07 5.88
CA ASN A 165 21.10 23.32 6.66
C ASN A 165 22.34 24.19 6.86
N TYR A 166 22.57 24.65 8.07
CA TYR A 166 23.83 25.23 8.50
C TYR A 166 24.75 24.15 9.04
#